data_6403a85073f0b0c9caf37540df125184
#
_entry.id   6403a85073f0b0c9caf37540df125184
#
_cell.length_a   1.000
_cell.length_b   1.000
_cell.length_c   1.000
_cell.angle_alpha   90.00
_cell.angle_beta   90.00
_cell.angle_gamma   90.00
#
_symmetry.space_group_name_H-M   'P 1'
#
loop_
_entity.id
_entity.type
_entity.pdbx_description
1 polymer ?
#
loop_
_entity_poly.entity_id
_entity_poly.type
_entity_poly.pdbx_seq_one_letter_code
_entity_poly.pdbx_strand_id
1 'polypeptide(L)'
;MDLDEDQMRAATHSGPRPAIVIAGPGSGKTRTLIGRHLHLHAIGVPRESILISTFTVKAAQEVRARLVDAHGDIPEIELRRMFVGTFHALCVRLLRQFHHRAGLPKDFEIVSDDGQIALLKDTGLSWHGEYQDLVDMISRWKDRLVSPAEAAAEAARRQTPDLVAAAEIYAAYERELSARGVCDFPRLIIATIKAANHDPDFRAYLQRRFRHILVDEFQDTNRLQIALLETMVGQGGNLWVVGDDDQALYGWRGADVRYATDFGRRFRGGARYVLARNYRSTPAVVSAANGVVTVNTLRVPKSIVPMVESEPGDGVSISGFGDDREEAATVAKAVARRIRSGVAARHIAVLFRSGSLAPVVQTALAREKIPVRLVGVGSFWTLPEVRLFVSVLKAAAGSATKDEREALEKHPRRRQIAAFLHTMKGSPLSAAAEPASNLLSNLVPEGLPPDRTGLWIEASQQAAIEAAEFGSYVEFFEHVATSAGSSNAADGEEAVVLSTIHAAKGLEWPVVFVVGAELAMLPHHKSTDVEEERRLLYVAVTRAMRQCFVSYAEERFARPQFASPFLFEMADRCDPEFRIGWRNRPARPTPLPAEGV
;
A
#
# COMPACT_ATOMS: atom_id res chain seq x y z
N MET A 1 8.43 -30.41 4.79
CA MET A 1 8.37 -28.99 5.28
C MET A 1 8.44 -29.03 6.80
N ASP A 2 9.49 -28.41 7.39
CA ASP A 2 9.65 -28.38 8.84
C ASP A 2 8.88 -27.20 9.41
N LEU A 3 7.89 -27.45 10.24
CA LEU A 3 7.14 -26.49 11.02
C LEU A 3 7.61 -26.55 12.47
N ASP A 4 7.73 -25.40 13.12
CA ASP A 4 7.90 -25.36 14.56
C ASP A 4 6.63 -25.81 15.30
N GLU A 5 6.71 -25.94 16.62
CA GLU A 5 5.61 -26.47 17.43
C GLU A 5 4.34 -25.60 17.32
N ASP A 6 4.47 -24.27 17.32
CA ASP A 6 3.32 -23.35 17.21
C ASP A 6 2.72 -23.37 15.81
N GLN A 7 3.57 -23.37 14.78
CA GLN A 7 3.16 -23.53 13.38
C GLN A 7 2.46 -24.87 13.17
N MET A 8 3.02 -25.95 13.73
CA MET A 8 2.43 -27.30 13.62
C MET A 8 1.06 -27.35 14.30
N ARG A 9 0.92 -26.83 15.52
CA ARG A 9 -0.38 -26.77 16.23
C ARG A 9 -1.42 -26.00 15.43
N ALA A 10 -1.04 -24.87 14.85
CA ALA A 10 -1.93 -24.06 14.01
C ALA A 10 -2.30 -24.77 12.70
N ALA A 11 -1.33 -25.39 12.03
CA ALA A 11 -1.53 -26.12 10.78
C ALA A 11 -2.39 -27.38 10.96
N THR A 12 -2.25 -28.09 12.07
CA THR A 12 -3.00 -29.33 12.37
C THR A 12 -4.29 -29.07 13.15
N HIS A 13 -4.75 -27.78 13.22
CA HIS A 13 -6.02 -27.45 13.86
C HIS A 13 -7.12 -28.46 13.50
N SER A 14 -7.73 -29.07 14.52
CA SER A 14 -8.73 -30.12 14.39
C SER A 14 -10.12 -29.66 14.80
N GLY A 15 -11.16 -30.26 14.21
CA GLY A 15 -12.56 -29.97 14.50
C GLY A 15 -13.20 -28.92 13.58
N PRO A 16 -14.52 -28.76 13.70
CA PRO A 16 -15.33 -27.92 12.81
C PRO A 16 -15.31 -26.43 13.18
N ARG A 17 -14.44 -26.02 14.12
CA ARG A 17 -14.41 -24.64 14.60
C ARG A 17 -13.56 -23.77 13.70
N PRO A 18 -13.97 -22.51 13.45
CA PRO A 18 -13.08 -21.55 12.81
C PRO A 18 -11.80 -21.34 13.62
N ALA A 19 -10.71 -20.99 12.94
CA ALA A 19 -9.44 -20.70 13.60
C ALA A 19 -8.80 -19.43 13.03
N ILE A 20 -8.21 -18.63 13.91
CA ILE A 20 -7.35 -17.51 13.54
C ILE A 20 -5.92 -17.76 14.05
N VAL A 21 -4.95 -17.53 13.17
CA VAL A 21 -3.54 -17.56 13.49
C VAL A 21 -3.01 -16.12 13.46
N ILE A 22 -2.71 -15.59 14.63
CA ILE A 22 -2.08 -14.28 14.80
C ILE A 22 -0.58 -14.49 14.72
N ALA A 23 0.03 -13.90 13.72
CA ALA A 23 1.39 -14.23 13.33
C ALA A 23 2.21 -12.97 13.10
N GLY A 24 3.24 -12.74 13.90
CA GLY A 24 4.14 -11.62 13.75
C GLY A 24 4.91 -11.62 12.42
N PRO A 25 5.65 -10.55 12.11
CA PRO A 25 6.51 -10.51 10.93
C PRO A 25 7.56 -11.62 11.01
N GLY A 26 7.91 -12.21 9.87
CA GLY A 26 8.93 -13.27 9.83
C GLY A 26 8.60 -14.57 10.58
N SER A 27 7.34 -14.76 11.05
CA SER A 27 6.93 -15.96 11.80
C SER A 27 6.47 -17.13 10.91
N GLY A 28 6.57 -17.02 9.60
CA GLY A 28 6.21 -18.07 8.67
C GLY A 28 4.71 -18.21 8.43
N LYS A 29 3.94 -17.11 8.36
CA LYS A 29 2.50 -17.08 8.00
C LYS A 29 2.18 -18.00 6.82
N THR A 30 2.76 -17.70 5.67
CA THR A 30 2.53 -18.44 4.43
C THR A 30 2.98 -19.91 4.53
N ARG A 31 4.09 -20.18 5.27
CA ARG A 31 4.57 -21.54 5.53
C ARG A 31 3.56 -22.35 6.34
N THR A 32 2.95 -21.73 7.35
CA THR A 32 1.91 -22.36 8.19
C THR A 32 0.63 -22.59 7.39
N LEU A 33 0.24 -21.64 6.51
CA LEU A 33 -0.90 -21.81 5.61
C LEU A 33 -0.70 -23.00 4.65
N ILE A 34 0.48 -23.13 4.07
CA ILE A 34 0.82 -24.28 3.22
C ILE A 34 0.82 -25.57 4.04
N GLY A 35 1.40 -25.54 5.25
CA GLY A 35 1.33 -26.67 6.18
C GLY A 35 -0.10 -27.09 6.51
N ARG A 36 -1.02 -26.11 6.69
CA ARG A 36 -2.46 -26.38 6.86
C ARG A 36 -3.05 -27.10 5.64
N HIS A 37 -2.75 -26.65 4.44
CA HIS A 37 -3.23 -27.28 3.21
C HIS A 37 -2.71 -28.72 3.08
N LEU A 38 -1.42 -28.93 3.35
CA LEU A 38 -0.80 -30.27 3.32
C LEU A 38 -1.44 -31.21 4.35
N HIS A 39 -1.67 -30.74 5.57
CA HIS A 39 -2.34 -31.50 6.62
C HIS A 39 -3.75 -31.91 6.21
N LEU A 40 -4.56 -30.98 5.70
CA LEU A 40 -5.91 -31.26 5.22
C LEU A 40 -5.90 -32.33 4.14
N HIS A 41 -4.97 -32.26 3.19
CA HIS A 41 -4.82 -33.25 2.15
C HIS A 41 -4.40 -34.63 2.71
N ALA A 42 -3.46 -34.66 3.65
CA ALA A 42 -2.98 -35.89 4.29
C ALA A 42 -4.08 -36.62 5.06
N ILE A 43 -5.08 -35.92 5.60
CA ILE A 43 -6.26 -36.51 6.26
C ILE A 43 -7.41 -36.82 5.29
N GLY A 44 -7.14 -36.78 3.97
CA GLY A 44 -8.09 -37.21 2.93
C GLY A 44 -9.03 -36.12 2.42
N VAL A 45 -8.79 -34.84 2.74
CA VAL A 45 -9.58 -33.71 2.18
C VAL A 45 -9.19 -33.51 0.71
N PRO A 46 -10.14 -33.61 -0.25
CA PRO A 46 -9.84 -33.33 -1.64
C PRO A 46 -9.33 -31.92 -1.86
N ARG A 47 -8.25 -31.73 -2.62
CA ARG A 47 -7.63 -30.42 -2.85
C ARG A 47 -8.61 -29.39 -3.44
N GLU A 48 -9.52 -29.81 -4.32
CA GLU A 48 -10.55 -28.96 -4.91
C GLU A 48 -11.56 -28.45 -3.89
N SER A 49 -11.70 -29.07 -2.72
CA SER A 49 -12.58 -28.59 -1.65
C SER A 49 -11.92 -27.60 -0.69
N ILE A 50 -10.64 -27.25 -0.94
CA ILE A 50 -9.88 -26.27 -0.19
C ILE A 50 -9.79 -25.00 -1.03
N LEU A 51 -10.30 -23.90 -0.49
CA LEU A 51 -10.15 -22.55 -1.03
C LEU A 51 -8.99 -21.86 -0.32
N ILE A 52 -8.06 -21.27 -1.07
CA ILE A 52 -7.05 -20.37 -0.51
C ILE A 52 -7.27 -18.98 -1.11
N SER A 53 -7.51 -18.00 -0.24
CA SER A 53 -7.65 -16.60 -0.62
C SER A 53 -6.49 -15.77 -0.08
N THR A 54 -5.93 -14.93 -0.94
CA THR A 54 -4.87 -13.97 -0.63
C THR A 54 -5.31 -12.56 -1.00
N PHE A 55 -4.61 -11.54 -0.46
CA PHE A 55 -4.96 -10.15 -0.73
C PHE A 55 -4.58 -9.71 -2.15
N THR A 56 -3.47 -10.20 -2.72
CA THR A 56 -2.98 -9.81 -4.04
C THR A 56 -2.82 -10.99 -4.98
N VAL A 57 -2.87 -10.73 -6.29
CA VAL A 57 -2.62 -11.74 -7.32
C VAL A 57 -1.18 -12.29 -7.22
N LYS A 58 -0.20 -11.44 -6.92
CA LYS A 58 1.20 -11.86 -6.72
C LYS A 58 1.34 -12.83 -5.55
N ALA A 59 0.72 -12.54 -4.41
CA ALA A 59 0.71 -13.45 -3.26
C ALA A 59 0.03 -14.80 -3.59
N ALA A 60 -1.04 -14.78 -4.37
CA ALA A 60 -1.69 -16.01 -4.82
C ALA A 60 -0.78 -16.86 -5.71
N GLN A 61 -0.03 -16.24 -6.62
CA GLN A 61 0.95 -16.92 -7.48
C GLN A 61 2.08 -17.54 -6.64
N GLU A 62 2.59 -16.80 -5.66
CA GLU A 62 3.63 -17.29 -4.75
C GLU A 62 3.14 -18.48 -3.91
N VAL A 63 1.94 -18.39 -3.32
CA VAL A 63 1.34 -19.52 -2.58
C VAL A 63 1.16 -20.72 -3.50
N ARG A 64 0.71 -20.51 -4.74
CA ARG A 64 0.54 -21.59 -5.72
C ARG A 64 1.88 -22.28 -6.04
N ALA A 65 2.93 -21.49 -6.31
CA ALA A 65 4.27 -22.04 -6.58
C ALA A 65 4.79 -22.87 -5.40
N ARG A 66 4.68 -22.33 -4.19
CA ARG A 66 5.11 -23.05 -2.96
C ARG A 66 4.29 -24.30 -2.67
N LEU A 67 3.01 -24.34 -3.05
CA LEU A 67 2.18 -25.56 -2.94
C LEU A 67 2.65 -26.63 -3.92
N VAL A 68 2.99 -26.25 -5.15
CA VAL A 68 3.55 -27.18 -6.15
C VAL A 68 4.86 -27.77 -5.63
N ASP A 69 5.78 -26.93 -5.17
CA ASP A 69 7.06 -27.35 -4.60
C ASP A 69 6.88 -28.29 -3.39
N ALA A 70 5.92 -28.00 -2.52
CA ALA A 70 5.70 -28.76 -1.28
C ALA A 70 5.01 -30.12 -1.51
N HIS A 71 4.23 -30.25 -2.56
CA HIS A 71 3.54 -31.51 -2.91
C HIS A 71 4.34 -32.42 -3.84
N GLY A 72 5.40 -31.90 -4.49
CA GLY A 72 6.06 -32.59 -5.60
C GLY A 72 5.17 -32.63 -6.85
N ASP A 73 4.97 -33.80 -7.44
CA ASP A 73 4.18 -33.94 -8.66
C ASP A 73 2.66 -33.84 -8.39
N ILE A 74 2.11 -32.64 -8.51
CA ILE A 74 0.65 -32.45 -8.59
C ILE A 74 0.23 -32.54 -10.06
N PRO A 75 -0.70 -33.43 -10.42
CA PRO A 75 -1.24 -33.50 -11.76
C PRO A 75 -1.85 -32.16 -12.17
N GLU A 76 -1.60 -31.69 -13.39
CA GLU A 76 -2.09 -30.39 -13.86
C GLU A 76 -3.61 -30.24 -13.74
N ILE A 77 -4.35 -31.33 -13.93
CA ILE A 77 -5.81 -31.36 -13.78
C ILE A 77 -6.25 -31.03 -12.35
N GLU A 78 -5.50 -31.46 -11.33
CA GLU A 78 -5.78 -31.14 -9.94
C GLU A 78 -5.44 -29.68 -9.62
N LEU A 79 -4.30 -29.16 -10.13
CA LEU A 79 -3.93 -27.75 -10.02
C LEU A 79 -5.00 -26.83 -10.58
N ARG A 80 -5.60 -27.19 -11.73
CA ARG A 80 -6.70 -26.42 -12.34
C ARG A 80 -7.99 -26.46 -11.52
N ARG A 81 -8.22 -27.52 -10.75
CA ARG A 81 -9.41 -27.68 -9.89
C ARG A 81 -9.25 -26.94 -8.57
N MET A 82 -8.03 -26.76 -8.07
CA MET A 82 -7.76 -25.98 -6.89
C MET A 82 -8.12 -24.51 -7.12
N PHE A 83 -8.54 -23.84 -6.07
CA PHE A 83 -8.66 -22.38 -6.11
C PHE A 83 -7.64 -21.75 -5.16
N VAL A 84 -6.68 -21.04 -5.74
CA VAL A 84 -5.75 -20.15 -5.05
C VAL A 84 -5.82 -18.81 -5.76
N GLY A 85 -6.32 -17.77 -5.10
CA GLY A 85 -6.54 -16.47 -5.73
C GLY A 85 -7.08 -15.43 -4.78
N THR A 86 -7.48 -14.28 -5.32
CA THR A 86 -8.16 -13.22 -4.55
C THR A 86 -9.66 -13.49 -4.45
N PHE A 87 -10.35 -12.85 -3.50
CA PHE A 87 -11.82 -12.93 -3.42
C PHE A 87 -12.52 -12.48 -4.72
N HIS A 88 -11.99 -11.44 -5.37
CA HIS A 88 -12.55 -10.98 -6.64
C HIS A 88 -12.40 -12.05 -7.75
N ALA A 89 -11.23 -12.67 -7.86
CA ALA A 89 -11.00 -13.74 -8.82
C ALA A 89 -11.92 -14.96 -8.57
N LEU A 90 -12.18 -15.27 -7.30
CA LEU A 90 -13.17 -16.28 -6.92
C LEU A 90 -14.57 -15.91 -7.43
N CYS A 91 -15.02 -14.70 -7.13
CA CYS A 91 -16.34 -14.22 -7.54
C CYS A 91 -16.49 -14.20 -9.06
N VAL A 92 -15.47 -13.74 -9.80
CA VAL A 92 -15.48 -13.81 -11.28
C VAL A 92 -15.69 -15.25 -11.76
N ARG A 93 -14.92 -16.21 -11.24
CA ARG A 93 -15.06 -17.62 -11.61
C ARG A 93 -16.46 -18.17 -11.33
N LEU A 94 -17.01 -17.85 -10.14
CA LEU A 94 -18.36 -18.28 -9.74
C LEU A 94 -19.44 -17.63 -10.59
N LEU A 95 -19.36 -16.32 -10.79
CA LEU A 95 -20.34 -15.56 -11.58
C LEU A 95 -20.32 -15.97 -13.06
N ARG A 96 -19.18 -16.28 -13.65
CA ARG A 96 -19.09 -16.84 -15.01
C ARG A 96 -19.80 -18.20 -15.12
N GLN A 97 -19.62 -19.05 -14.11
CA GLN A 97 -20.24 -20.38 -14.09
C GLN A 97 -21.74 -20.34 -13.79
N PHE A 98 -22.17 -19.42 -12.92
CA PHE A 98 -23.54 -19.31 -12.42
C PHE A 98 -24.18 -17.95 -12.74
N HIS A 99 -23.82 -17.36 -13.88
CA HIS A 99 -24.23 -16.02 -14.28
C HIS A 99 -25.75 -15.78 -14.20
N HIS A 100 -26.55 -16.76 -14.62
CA HIS A 100 -28.01 -16.72 -14.59
C HIS A 100 -28.58 -16.53 -13.16
N ARG A 101 -27.92 -17.06 -12.13
CA ARG A 101 -28.32 -16.93 -10.72
C ARG A 101 -28.05 -15.53 -10.17
N ALA A 102 -27.10 -14.82 -10.76
CA ALA A 102 -26.78 -13.45 -10.41
C ALA A 102 -27.46 -12.40 -11.30
N GLY A 103 -28.27 -12.83 -12.29
CA GLY A 103 -28.89 -11.95 -13.25
C GLY A 103 -27.90 -11.26 -14.19
N LEU A 104 -26.75 -11.88 -14.45
CA LEU A 104 -25.70 -11.34 -15.31
C LEU A 104 -25.64 -12.07 -16.66
N PRO A 105 -25.23 -11.39 -17.74
CA PRO A 105 -24.84 -12.06 -18.98
C PRO A 105 -23.70 -13.06 -18.75
N LYS A 106 -23.61 -14.11 -19.58
CA LYS A 106 -22.55 -15.11 -19.47
C LYS A 106 -21.15 -14.47 -19.57
N ASP A 107 -21.00 -13.52 -20.48
CA ASP A 107 -19.74 -12.85 -20.79
C ASP A 107 -19.76 -11.38 -20.31
N PHE A 108 -20.31 -11.15 -19.11
CA PHE A 108 -20.35 -9.82 -18.50
C PHE A 108 -18.95 -9.18 -18.46
N GLU A 109 -18.89 -7.88 -18.66
CA GLU A 109 -17.67 -7.10 -18.62
C GLU A 109 -17.39 -6.62 -17.18
N ILE A 110 -16.10 -6.55 -16.84
CA ILE A 110 -15.62 -5.91 -15.60
C ILE A 110 -15.07 -4.55 -16.00
N VAL A 111 -15.72 -3.50 -15.55
CA VAL A 111 -15.35 -2.12 -15.89
C VAL A 111 -14.07 -1.70 -15.17
N SER A 112 -13.14 -1.10 -15.92
CA SER A 112 -11.97 -0.42 -15.40
C SER A 112 -12.33 0.90 -14.72
N ASP A 113 -11.36 1.54 -14.04
CA ASP A 113 -11.58 2.84 -13.41
C ASP A 113 -12.01 3.90 -14.43
N ASP A 114 -11.40 3.95 -15.62
CA ASP A 114 -11.83 4.83 -16.71
C ASP A 114 -13.26 4.50 -17.19
N GLY A 115 -13.60 3.22 -17.26
CA GLY A 115 -14.94 2.76 -17.59
C GLY A 115 -15.97 3.16 -16.53
N GLN A 116 -15.62 3.13 -15.26
CA GLN A 116 -16.47 3.62 -14.18
C GLN A 116 -16.70 5.13 -14.30
N ILE A 117 -15.65 5.92 -14.57
CA ILE A 117 -15.77 7.36 -14.81
C ILE A 117 -16.71 7.64 -16.02
N ALA A 118 -16.58 6.88 -17.11
CA ALA A 118 -17.48 7.03 -18.26
C ALA A 118 -18.95 6.75 -17.88
N LEU A 119 -19.20 5.65 -17.15
CA LEU A 119 -20.54 5.31 -16.68
C LEU A 119 -21.12 6.37 -15.73
N LEU A 120 -20.31 6.95 -14.85
CA LEU A 120 -20.74 8.04 -13.96
C LEU A 120 -21.15 9.28 -14.75
N LYS A 121 -20.42 9.64 -15.79
CA LYS A 121 -20.78 10.74 -16.71
C LYS A 121 -22.07 10.44 -17.48
N ASP A 122 -22.25 9.20 -17.89
CA ASP A 122 -23.45 8.76 -18.62
C ASP A 122 -24.73 8.80 -17.78
N THR A 123 -24.63 8.91 -16.44
CA THR A 123 -25.81 9.12 -15.58
C THR A 123 -26.54 10.43 -15.86
N GLY A 124 -25.88 11.40 -16.52
CA GLY A 124 -26.41 12.73 -16.78
C GLY A 124 -26.52 13.63 -15.55
N LEU A 125 -26.06 13.19 -14.39
CA LEU A 125 -26.06 13.96 -13.15
C LEU A 125 -24.75 14.74 -13.01
N SER A 126 -24.84 15.99 -12.53
CA SER A 126 -23.69 16.86 -12.39
C SER A 126 -22.88 16.52 -11.13
N TRP A 127 -21.56 16.44 -11.29
CA TRP A 127 -20.58 16.33 -10.21
C TRP A 127 -19.57 17.47 -10.32
N HIS A 128 -19.33 18.18 -9.21
CA HIS A 128 -18.46 19.35 -9.19
C HIS A 128 -17.00 19.05 -8.80
N GLY A 129 -16.71 17.81 -8.33
CA GLY A 129 -15.37 17.35 -7.99
C GLY A 129 -14.73 16.49 -9.10
N GLU A 130 -13.56 15.95 -8.78
CA GLU A 130 -12.93 14.94 -9.65
C GLU A 130 -13.76 13.64 -9.65
N TYR A 131 -14.00 13.08 -10.83
CA TYR A 131 -14.75 11.84 -10.93
C TYR A 131 -14.04 10.65 -10.27
N GLN A 132 -12.71 10.71 -10.18
CA GLN A 132 -11.96 9.68 -9.46
C GLN A 132 -12.30 9.67 -7.96
N ASP A 133 -12.46 10.82 -7.33
CA ASP A 133 -12.87 10.90 -5.93
C ASP A 133 -14.28 10.32 -5.72
N LEU A 134 -15.16 10.50 -6.69
CA LEU A 134 -16.50 9.92 -6.67
C LEU A 134 -16.47 8.39 -6.84
N VAL A 135 -15.63 7.86 -7.74
CA VAL A 135 -15.37 6.41 -7.88
C VAL A 135 -14.88 5.84 -6.55
N ASP A 136 -13.91 6.50 -5.92
CA ASP A 136 -13.34 6.07 -4.65
C ASP A 136 -14.38 6.13 -3.51
N MET A 137 -15.25 7.13 -3.51
CA MET A 137 -16.34 7.27 -2.53
C MET A 137 -17.36 6.16 -2.68
N ILE A 138 -17.83 5.89 -3.90
CA ILE A 138 -18.79 4.83 -4.20
C ILE A 138 -18.17 3.46 -3.86
N SER A 139 -16.91 3.23 -4.21
CA SER A 139 -16.19 2.00 -3.89
C SER A 139 -16.12 1.78 -2.37
N ARG A 140 -15.79 2.82 -1.58
CA ARG A 140 -15.81 2.75 -0.12
C ARG A 140 -17.19 2.45 0.45
N TRP A 141 -18.27 3.00 -0.10
CA TRP A 141 -19.62 2.64 0.31
C TRP A 141 -19.92 1.15 0.05
N LYS A 142 -19.59 0.66 -1.15
CA LYS A 142 -19.77 -0.75 -1.53
C LYS A 142 -18.94 -1.69 -0.62
N ASP A 143 -17.68 -1.35 -0.37
CA ASP A 143 -16.78 -2.12 0.50
C ASP A 143 -17.28 -2.22 1.96
N ARG A 144 -18.05 -1.22 2.38
CA ARG A 144 -18.73 -1.18 3.68
C ARG A 144 -20.15 -1.77 3.63
N LEU A 145 -20.58 -2.30 2.49
CA LEU A 145 -21.96 -2.78 2.23
C LEU A 145 -23.02 -1.68 2.44
N VAL A 146 -22.68 -0.43 2.20
CA VAL A 146 -23.64 0.67 2.21
C VAL A 146 -24.35 0.71 0.87
N SER A 147 -25.65 0.46 0.87
CA SER A 147 -26.50 0.55 -0.33
C SER A 147 -26.73 2.01 -0.74
N PRO A 148 -27.14 2.27 -2.00
CA PRO A 148 -27.51 3.62 -2.42
C PRO A 148 -28.54 4.29 -1.52
N ALA A 149 -29.52 3.53 -1.02
CA ALA A 149 -30.55 4.06 -0.12
C ALA A 149 -29.97 4.46 1.25
N GLU A 150 -29.06 3.65 1.81
CA GLU A 150 -28.37 3.97 3.07
C GLU A 150 -27.42 5.16 2.88
N ALA A 151 -26.71 5.26 1.75
CA ALA A 151 -25.87 6.41 1.41
C ALA A 151 -26.72 7.70 1.33
N ALA A 152 -27.88 7.66 0.69
CA ALA A 152 -28.81 8.78 0.64
C ALA A 152 -29.32 9.19 2.03
N ALA A 153 -29.66 8.21 2.88
CA ALA A 153 -30.10 8.46 4.25
C ALA A 153 -28.97 9.07 5.12
N GLU A 154 -27.72 8.64 4.94
CA GLU A 154 -26.56 9.23 5.61
C GLU A 154 -26.32 10.67 5.12
N ALA A 155 -26.36 10.90 3.82
CA ALA A 155 -26.18 12.22 3.21
C ALA A 155 -27.24 13.22 3.71
N ALA A 156 -28.50 12.79 3.77
CA ALA A 156 -29.58 13.61 4.29
C ALA A 156 -29.40 13.99 5.78
N ARG A 157 -28.87 13.08 6.60
CA ARG A 157 -28.56 13.39 8.01
C ARG A 157 -27.41 14.38 8.15
N ARG A 158 -26.38 14.28 7.32
CA ARG A 158 -25.20 15.15 7.38
C ARG A 158 -25.41 16.50 6.73
N GLN A 159 -26.46 16.64 5.90
CA GLN A 159 -26.81 17.84 5.16
C GLN A 159 -25.64 18.42 4.33
N THR A 160 -24.75 17.57 3.83
CA THR A 160 -23.60 17.97 3.02
C THR A 160 -23.99 17.85 1.55
N PRO A 161 -24.05 18.98 0.78
CA PRO A 161 -24.50 18.97 -0.61
C PRO A 161 -23.77 17.94 -1.49
N ASP A 162 -22.44 17.86 -1.36
CA ASP A 162 -21.63 16.91 -2.14
C ASP A 162 -21.96 15.45 -1.82
N LEU A 163 -22.25 15.11 -0.56
CA LEU A 163 -22.68 13.76 -0.20
C LEU A 163 -24.06 13.43 -0.76
N VAL A 164 -24.99 14.40 -0.81
CA VAL A 164 -26.31 14.20 -1.41
C VAL A 164 -26.18 13.93 -2.90
N ALA A 165 -25.43 14.77 -3.63
CA ALA A 165 -25.16 14.57 -5.05
C ALA A 165 -24.48 13.21 -5.33
N ALA A 166 -23.46 12.86 -4.54
CA ALA A 166 -22.75 11.58 -4.67
C ALA A 166 -23.67 10.38 -4.43
N ALA A 167 -24.59 10.44 -3.46
CA ALA A 167 -25.55 9.36 -3.19
C ALA A 167 -26.58 9.19 -4.32
N GLU A 168 -27.06 10.30 -4.92
CA GLU A 168 -27.94 10.27 -6.09
C GLU A 168 -27.23 9.67 -7.31
N ILE A 169 -25.99 10.09 -7.56
CA ILE A 169 -25.16 9.55 -8.63
C ILE A 169 -24.87 8.06 -8.39
N TYR A 170 -24.59 7.66 -7.15
CA TYR A 170 -24.40 6.24 -6.81
C TYR A 170 -25.63 5.40 -7.17
N ALA A 171 -26.84 5.88 -6.86
CA ALA A 171 -28.06 5.18 -7.22
C ALA A 171 -28.25 5.08 -8.75
N ALA A 172 -27.92 6.13 -9.49
CA ALA A 172 -27.96 6.13 -10.95
C ALA A 172 -26.89 5.19 -11.54
N TYR A 173 -25.67 5.22 -11.02
CA TYR A 173 -24.56 4.36 -11.42
C TYR A 173 -24.91 2.86 -11.26
N GLU A 174 -25.54 2.47 -10.15
CA GLU A 174 -25.98 1.08 -9.95
C GLU A 174 -27.07 0.66 -10.97
N ARG A 175 -27.93 1.59 -11.40
CA ARG A 175 -28.90 1.32 -12.48
C ARG A 175 -28.19 1.12 -13.83
N GLU A 176 -27.20 1.96 -14.15
CA GLU A 176 -26.39 1.83 -15.37
C GLU A 176 -25.63 0.51 -15.43
N LEU A 177 -24.95 0.14 -14.34
CA LEU A 177 -24.27 -1.17 -14.23
C LEU A 177 -25.25 -2.33 -14.47
N SER A 178 -26.47 -2.23 -13.91
CA SER A 178 -27.50 -3.26 -14.06
C SER A 178 -28.05 -3.32 -15.47
N ALA A 179 -28.36 -2.15 -16.07
CA ALA A 179 -28.92 -2.06 -17.42
C ALA A 179 -27.95 -2.59 -18.49
N ARG A 180 -26.66 -2.34 -18.32
CA ARG A 180 -25.61 -2.82 -19.24
C ARG A 180 -25.13 -4.24 -18.94
N GLY A 181 -25.52 -4.81 -17.79
CA GLY A 181 -25.06 -6.15 -17.38
C GLY A 181 -23.58 -6.23 -17.10
N VAL A 182 -22.98 -5.14 -16.61
CA VAL A 182 -21.53 -5.04 -16.29
C VAL A 182 -21.28 -4.96 -14.78
N CYS A 183 -20.06 -5.24 -14.35
CA CYS A 183 -19.68 -5.20 -12.94
C CYS A 183 -18.43 -4.35 -12.72
N ASP A 184 -18.42 -3.53 -11.67
CA ASP A 184 -17.19 -3.07 -11.05
C ASP A 184 -16.68 -4.11 -10.04
N PHE A 185 -15.48 -3.93 -9.52
CA PHE A 185 -14.86 -4.90 -8.60
C PHE A 185 -15.71 -5.18 -7.35
N PRO A 186 -16.19 -4.19 -6.57
CA PRO A 186 -17.04 -4.50 -5.41
C PRO A 186 -18.34 -5.22 -5.79
N ARG A 187 -18.94 -4.89 -6.94
CA ARG A 187 -20.17 -5.52 -7.40
C ARG A 187 -20.02 -7.02 -7.65
N LEU A 188 -18.82 -7.50 -8.03
CA LEU A 188 -18.57 -8.95 -8.18
C LEU A 188 -18.86 -9.70 -6.89
N ILE A 189 -18.39 -9.18 -5.76
CA ILE A 189 -18.61 -9.79 -4.45
C ILE A 189 -20.07 -9.62 -4.02
N ILE A 190 -20.64 -8.42 -4.19
CA ILE A 190 -22.05 -8.13 -3.86
C ILE A 190 -23.00 -9.05 -4.64
N ALA A 191 -22.78 -9.23 -5.95
CA ALA A 191 -23.59 -10.09 -6.79
C ALA A 191 -23.50 -11.57 -6.34
N THR A 192 -22.32 -12.04 -5.97
CA THR A 192 -22.12 -13.40 -5.45
C THR A 192 -22.89 -13.59 -4.13
N ILE A 193 -22.80 -12.65 -3.20
CA ILE A 193 -23.53 -12.69 -1.92
C ILE A 193 -25.04 -12.65 -2.18
N LYS A 194 -25.52 -11.75 -3.03
CA LYS A 194 -26.94 -11.63 -3.38
C LYS A 194 -27.45 -12.92 -4.00
N ALA A 195 -26.75 -13.50 -4.98
CA ALA A 195 -27.12 -14.76 -5.59
C ALA A 195 -27.23 -15.89 -4.55
N ALA A 196 -26.24 -16.01 -3.65
CA ALA A 196 -26.28 -17.03 -2.60
C ALA A 196 -27.37 -16.78 -1.54
N ASN A 197 -27.79 -15.54 -1.33
CA ASN A 197 -28.88 -15.22 -0.39
C ASN A 197 -30.26 -15.48 -0.98
N HIS A 198 -30.42 -15.33 -2.30
CA HIS A 198 -31.70 -15.58 -2.98
C HIS A 198 -31.87 -17.04 -3.42
N ASP A 199 -30.77 -17.77 -3.64
CA ASP A 199 -30.76 -19.14 -4.11
C ASP A 199 -30.10 -20.10 -3.09
N PRO A 200 -30.91 -20.84 -2.31
CA PRO A 200 -30.40 -21.79 -1.33
C PRO A 200 -29.54 -22.91 -1.94
N ASP A 201 -29.80 -23.31 -3.18
CA ASP A 201 -29.03 -24.37 -3.87
C ASP A 201 -27.65 -23.86 -4.25
N PHE A 202 -27.55 -22.61 -4.69
CA PHE A 202 -26.26 -21.98 -4.96
C PHE A 202 -25.45 -21.80 -3.67
N ARG A 203 -26.08 -21.35 -2.59
CA ARG A 203 -25.43 -21.28 -1.26
C ARG A 203 -24.94 -22.65 -0.83
N ALA A 204 -25.78 -23.70 -0.90
CA ALA A 204 -25.40 -25.05 -0.56
C ALA A 204 -24.27 -25.59 -1.44
N TYR A 205 -24.25 -25.22 -2.74
CA TYR A 205 -23.12 -25.53 -3.62
C TYR A 205 -21.83 -24.90 -3.13
N LEU A 206 -21.80 -23.60 -2.78
CA LEU A 206 -20.61 -22.92 -2.27
C LEU A 206 -20.07 -23.61 -1.02
N GLN A 207 -20.94 -23.94 -0.08
CA GLN A 207 -20.58 -24.59 1.19
C GLN A 207 -20.07 -26.02 1.01
N ARG A 208 -20.63 -26.78 0.06
CA ARG A 208 -20.15 -28.13 -0.27
C ARG A 208 -18.85 -28.12 -1.08
N ARG A 209 -18.71 -27.13 -1.99
CA ARG A 209 -17.54 -27.01 -2.87
C ARG A 209 -16.30 -26.55 -2.13
N PHE A 210 -16.47 -25.62 -1.18
CA PHE A 210 -15.39 -25.03 -0.39
C PHE A 210 -15.54 -25.38 1.08
N ARG A 211 -15.29 -26.65 1.41
CA ARG A 211 -15.40 -27.16 2.79
C ARG A 211 -14.38 -26.52 3.72
N HIS A 212 -13.20 -26.16 3.20
CA HIS A 212 -12.12 -25.53 3.95
C HIS A 212 -11.74 -24.22 3.25
N ILE A 213 -11.83 -23.14 3.98
CA ILE A 213 -11.50 -21.79 3.50
C ILE A 213 -10.29 -21.31 4.29
N LEU A 214 -9.18 -21.10 3.58
CA LEU A 214 -7.93 -20.58 4.14
C LEU A 214 -7.75 -19.16 3.62
N VAL A 215 -7.52 -18.19 4.52
CA VAL A 215 -7.35 -16.78 4.15
C VAL A 215 -6.02 -16.27 4.68
N ASP A 216 -5.18 -15.75 3.79
CA ASP A 216 -3.95 -15.05 4.14
C ASP A 216 -4.19 -13.54 4.28
N GLU A 217 -3.34 -12.86 5.05
CA GLU A 217 -3.42 -11.42 5.32
C GLU A 217 -4.81 -10.97 5.80
N PHE A 218 -5.40 -11.75 6.72
CA PHE A 218 -6.79 -11.55 7.16
C PHE A 218 -7.05 -10.17 7.79
N GLN A 219 -6.04 -9.51 8.37
CA GLN A 219 -6.16 -8.17 8.94
C GLN A 219 -6.50 -7.08 7.90
N ASP A 220 -6.30 -7.37 6.61
CA ASP A 220 -6.59 -6.43 5.52
C ASP A 220 -7.99 -6.63 4.91
N THR A 221 -8.81 -7.52 5.48
CA THR A 221 -10.16 -7.76 4.99
C THR A 221 -11.11 -6.60 5.32
N ASN A 222 -11.96 -6.26 4.34
CA ASN A 222 -13.03 -5.29 4.50
C ASN A 222 -14.39 -5.97 4.84
N ARG A 223 -15.40 -5.17 5.16
CA ARG A 223 -16.72 -5.67 5.53
C ARG A 223 -17.36 -6.54 4.44
N LEU A 224 -17.18 -6.16 3.17
CA LEU A 224 -17.73 -6.88 2.02
C LEU A 224 -17.14 -8.30 1.92
N GLN A 225 -15.82 -8.42 2.08
CA GLN A 225 -15.11 -9.71 2.06
C GLN A 225 -15.50 -10.59 3.26
N ILE A 226 -15.69 -9.98 4.44
CA ILE A 226 -16.20 -10.72 5.61
C ILE A 226 -17.62 -11.25 5.36
N ALA A 227 -18.50 -10.47 4.75
CA ALA A 227 -19.86 -10.92 4.43
C ALA A 227 -19.85 -12.09 3.42
N LEU A 228 -18.93 -12.07 2.46
CA LEU A 228 -18.72 -13.21 1.55
C LEU A 228 -18.28 -14.45 2.32
N LEU A 229 -17.30 -14.33 3.22
CA LEU A 229 -16.85 -15.44 4.07
C LEU A 229 -17.99 -15.99 4.92
N GLU A 230 -18.77 -15.15 5.57
CA GLU A 230 -19.96 -15.57 6.36
C GLU A 230 -21.00 -16.33 5.52
N THR A 231 -21.19 -15.90 4.26
CA THR A 231 -22.10 -16.58 3.33
C THR A 231 -21.57 -17.97 2.93
N MET A 232 -20.25 -18.10 2.73
CA MET A 232 -19.61 -19.33 2.28
C MET A 232 -19.38 -20.34 3.40
N VAL A 233 -19.00 -19.87 4.60
CA VAL A 233 -18.66 -20.75 5.73
C VAL A 233 -19.89 -21.52 6.21
N GLY A 234 -21.06 -20.89 6.30
CA GLY A 234 -22.29 -21.53 6.79
C GLY A 234 -22.18 -21.97 8.26
N GLN A 235 -23.06 -22.88 8.66
CA GLN A 235 -23.01 -23.48 9.99
C GLN A 235 -22.03 -24.68 9.98
N GLY A 236 -20.93 -24.56 10.75
CA GLY A 236 -19.93 -25.62 10.89
C GLY A 236 -18.86 -25.69 9.78
N GLY A 237 -18.73 -24.63 8.97
CA GLY A 237 -17.67 -24.56 7.97
C GLY A 237 -16.29 -24.31 8.58
N ASN A 238 -15.27 -24.90 7.97
CA ASN A 238 -13.87 -24.77 8.39
C ASN A 238 -13.25 -23.50 7.80
N LEU A 239 -13.34 -22.38 8.51
CA LEU A 239 -12.62 -21.16 8.24
C LEU A 239 -11.32 -21.16 9.04
N TRP A 240 -10.18 -21.08 8.35
CA TRP A 240 -8.87 -20.94 8.95
C TRP A 240 -8.21 -19.69 8.35
N VAL A 241 -7.88 -18.73 9.17
CA VAL A 241 -7.32 -17.47 8.70
C VAL A 241 -5.98 -17.20 9.36
N VAL A 242 -5.08 -16.55 8.66
CA VAL A 242 -3.79 -16.10 9.19
C VAL A 242 -3.57 -14.64 8.87
N GLY A 243 -2.99 -13.90 9.82
CA GLY A 243 -2.71 -12.50 9.64
C GLY A 243 -1.89 -11.91 10.79
N ASP A 244 -1.50 -10.66 10.61
CA ASP A 244 -0.80 -9.86 11.60
C ASP A 244 -1.55 -8.54 11.82
N ASP A 245 -2.27 -8.45 12.91
CA ASP A 245 -3.04 -7.26 13.28
C ASP A 245 -2.16 -6.01 13.43
N ASP A 246 -0.88 -6.19 13.77
CA ASP A 246 0.12 -5.12 13.83
C ASP A 246 0.61 -4.69 12.43
N GLN A 247 0.21 -5.37 11.35
CA GLN A 247 0.48 -5.00 9.94
C GLN A 247 -0.78 -4.58 9.16
N ALA A 248 -1.87 -4.22 9.85
CA ALA A 248 -3.09 -3.69 9.24
C ALA A 248 -2.84 -2.24 8.76
N LEU A 249 -2.76 -2.04 7.43
CA LEU A 249 -2.37 -0.77 6.78
C LEU A 249 -3.39 -0.28 5.73
N TYR A 250 -4.53 -0.93 5.60
CA TYR A 250 -5.50 -0.64 4.55
C TYR A 250 -6.85 -0.16 5.09
N GLY A 251 -6.87 0.50 6.27
CA GLY A 251 -8.05 1.12 6.85
C GLY A 251 -8.70 2.12 5.89
N TRP A 252 -7.89 2.88 5.16
CA TRP A 252 -8.34 3.81 4.12
C TRP A 252 -9.05 3.13 2.93
N ARG A 253 -8.85 1.81 2.71
CA ARG A 253 -9.59 0.94 1.77
C ARG A 253 -10.74 0.18 2.43
N GLY A 254 -11.15 0.55 3.65
CA GLY A 254 -12.23 -0.11 4.37
C GLY A 254 -11.85 -1.39 5.10
N ALA A 255 -10.57 -1.76 5.17
CA ALA A 255 -10.11 -2.84 6.04
C ALA A 255 -10.36 -2.46 7.51
N ASP A 256 -10.64 -3.47 8.33
CA ASP A 256 -10.92 -3.24 9.74
C ASP A 256 -10.23 -4.32 10.59
N VAL A 257 -9.20 -3.90 11.29
CA VAL A 257 -8.39 -4.79 12.16
C VAL A 257 -9.23 -5.50 13.23
N ARG A 258 -10.41 -4.95 13.58
CA ARG A 258 -11.35 -5.57 14.52
C ARG A 258 -11.85 -6.93 14.05
N TYR A 259 -11.84 -7.23 12.76
CA TYR A 259 -12.15 -8.57 12.27
C TYR A 259 -11.15 -9.62 12.74
N ALA A 260 -9.89 -9.23 12.93
CA ALA A 260 -8.87 -10.12 13.48
C ALA A 260 -8.89 -10.12 15.02
N THR A 261 -8.98 -8.96 15.67
CA THR A 261 -8.94 -8.87 17.14
C THR A 261 -10.18 -9.48 17.79
N ASP A 262 -11.35 -9.34 17.18
CA ASP A 262 -12.65 -9.85 17.64
C ASP A 262 -13.12 -11.12 16.93
N PHE A 263 -12.22 -11.84 16.27
CA PHE A 263 -12.53 -13.01 15.46
C PHE A 263 -13.44 -14.04 16.17
N GLY A 264 -13.14 -14.36 17.43
CA GLY A 264 -13.91 -15.33 18.21
C GLY A 264 -15.35 -14.90 18.54
N ARG A 265 -15.64 -13.59 18.56
CA ARG A 265 -17.01 -13.05 18.69
C ARG A 265 -17.80 -13.28 17.42
N ARG A 266 -17.17 -13.00 16.27
CA ARG A 266 -17.82 -13.04 14.97
C ARG A 266 -18.00 -14.47 14.48
N PHE A 267 -16.95 -15.25 14.58
CA PHE A 267 -16.94 -16.67 14.26
C PHE A 267 -16.96 -17.48 15.56
N ARG A 268 -18.18 -17.73 16.09
CA ARG A 268 -18.40 -18.31 17.43
C ARG A 268 -17.57 -19.56 17.70
N GLY A 269 -16.88 -19.56 18.82
CA GLY A 269 -16.05 -20.69 19.24
C GLY A 269 -14.74 -20.82 18.47
N GLY A 270 -14.36 -19.79 17.71
CA GLY A 270 -13.11 -19.76 16.96
C GLY A 270 -11.88 -19.94 17.85
N ALA A 271 -10.99 -20.86 17.45
CA ALA A 271 -9.70 -21.05 18.11
C ALA A 271 -8.73 -19.93 17.73
N ARG A 272 -7.83 -19.56 18.65
CA ARG A 272 -6.75 -18.60 18.40
C ARG A 272 -5.41 -19.27 18.62
N TYR A 273 -4.52 -19.11 17.63
CA TYR A 273 -3.13 -19.50 17.68
C TYR A 273 -2.26 -18.27 17.57
N VAL A 274 -1.08 -18.28 18.17
CA VAL A 274 -0.12 -17.18 18.08
C VAL A 274 1.21 -17.75 17.61
N LEU A 275 1.77 -17.18 16.54
CA LEU A 275 3.12 -17.48 16.06
C LEU A 275 4.03 -16.34 16.52
N ALA A 276 4.76 -16.59 17.60
CA ALA A 276 5.59 -15.58 18.24
C ALA A 276 7.05 -15.57 17.77
N ARG A 277 7.54 -16.66 17.16
CA ARG A 277 8.93 -16.81 16.75
C ARG A 277 9.18 -16.09 15.42
N ASN A 278 10.16 -15.16 15.43
CA ASN A 278 10.59 -14.44 14.24
C ASN A 278 11.87 -15.04 13.68
N TYR A 279 11.80 -15.56 12.46
CA TYR A 279 12.92 -16.19 11.74
C TYR A 279 13.55 -15.26 10.69
N ARG A 280 13.16 -13.99 10.65
CA ARG A 280 13.61 -13.01 9.66
C ARG A 280 14.66 -12.06 10.23
N SER A 281 14.36 -11.45 11.37
CA SER A 281 15.04 -10.25 11.83
C SER A 281 15.85 -10.51 13.11
N THR A 282 16.95 -9.80 13.23
CA THR A 282 17.82 -9.82 14.44
C THR A 282 17.09 -9.27 15.67
N PRO A 283 17.57 -9.60 16.88
CA PRO A 283 16.98 -9.14 18.13
C PRO A 283 16.81 -7.61 18.22
N ALA A 284 17.78 -6.85 17.75
CA ALA A 284 17.72 -5.38 17.77
C ALA A 284 16.55 -4.84 16.91
N VAL A 285 16.32 -5.40 15.73
CA VAL A 285 15.20 -5.02 14.84
C VAL A 285 13.86 -5.39 15.49
N VAL A 286 13.77 -6.61 16.05
CA VAL A 286 12.54 -7.09 16.71
C VAL A 286 12.23 -6.22 17.94
N SER A 287 13.24 -5.89 18.75
CA SER A 287 13.09 -5.04 19.93
C SER A 287 12.59 -3.63 19.57
N ALA A 288 13.21 -3.01 18.55
CA ALA A 288 12.79 -1.70 18.05
C ALA A 288 11.34 -1.72 17.55
N ALA A 289 10.97 -2.73 16.77
CA ALA A 289 9.61 -2.88 16.26
C ALA A 289 8.58 -3.07 17.41
N ASN A 290 8.88 -3.92 18.40
CA ASN A 290 8.04 -4.08 19.57
C ASN A 290 7.87 -2.76 20.34
N GLY A 291 8.95 -1.96 20.47
CA GLY A 291 8.90 -0.63 21.12
C GLY A 291 7.85 0.30 20.48
N VAL A 292 7.72 0.25 19.16
CA VAL A 292 6.72 1.04 18.41
C VAL A 292 5.31 0.52 18.66
N VAL A 293 5.07 -0.76 18.38
CA VAL A 293 3.69 -1.26 18.20
C VAL A 293 2.97 -1.54 19.51
N THR A 294 3.68 -1.77 20.61
CA THR A 294 3.07 -2.07 21.91
C THR A 294 2.30 -0.90 22.52
N VAL A 295 2.40 0.30 21.95
CA VAL A 295 1.62 1.48 22.34
C VAL A 295 0.18 1.39 21.82
N ASN A 296 -0.06 0.69 20.71
CA ASN A 296 -1.38 0.52 20.15
C ASN A 296 -2.29 -0.28 21.08
N THR A 297 -3.54 0.15 21.18
CA THR A 297 -4.56 -0.48 22.02
C THR A 297 -5.38 -1.50 21.24
N LEU A 298 -5.64 -1.23 19.97
CA LEU A 298 -6.42 -2.12 19.10
C LEU A 298 -5.49 -3.17 18.45
N ARG A 299 -5.09 -4.15 19.28
CA ARG A 299 -4.20 -5.23 18.86
C ARG A 299 -4.40 -6.49 19.71
N VAL A 300 -3.96 -7.63 19.20
CA VAL A 300 -3.85 -8.87 19.97
C VAL A 300 -2.52 -8.86 20.71
N PRO A 301 -2.48 -8.92 22.04
CA PRO A 301 -1.22 -8.97 22.78
C PRO A 301 -0.37 -10.16 22.36
N LYS A 302 0.84 -9.87 21.90
CA LYS A 302 1.85 -10.87 21.53
C LYS A 302 3.25 -10.30 21.74
N SER A 303 4.19 -11.14 22.14
CA SER A 303 5.62 -10.81 22.18
C SER A 303 6.32 -11.59 21.08
N ILE A 304 6.97 -10.87 20.19
CA ILE A 304 7.75 -11.49 19.11
C ILE A 304 9.13 -11.83 19.64
N VAL A 305 9.54 -13.09 19.48
CA VAL A 305 10.83 -13.64 19.93
C VAL A 305 11.74 -13.84 18.73
N PRO A 306 12.88 -13.18 18.66
CA PRO A 306 13.83 -13.36 17.56
C PRO A 306 14.51 -14.73 17.65
N MET A 307 14.64 -15.39 16.48
CA MET A 307 15.34 -16.67 16.34
C MET A 307 16.64 -16.53 15.52
N VAL A 308 16.91 -15.32 15.04
CA VAL A 308 18.10 -15.00 14.25
C VAL A 308 19.18 -14.48 15.20
N GLU A 309 20.39 -14.99 15.09
CA GLU A 309 21.54 -14.50 15.84
C GLU A 309 22.04 -13.18 15.27
N SER A 310 22.52 -12.31 16.17
CA SER A 310 23.14 -11.04 15.79
C SER A 310 24.57 -11.24 15.32
N GLU A 311 24.96 -10.47 14.32
CA GLU A 311 26.36 -10.37 13.87
C GLU A 311 26.90 -8.94 14.12
N PRO A 312 28.23 -8.77 14.14
CA PRO A 312 28.84 -7.44 14.27
C PRO A 312 28.32 -6.49 13.20
N GLY A 313 27.80 -5.33 13.61
CA GLY A 313 27.24 -4.31 12.73
C GLY A 313 25.71 -4.39 12.56
N ASP A 314 25.05 -5.43 13.05
CA ASP A 314 23.59 -5.50 13.12
C ASP A 314 23.05 -4.47 14.11
N GLY A 315 21.86 -3.95 13.84
CA GLY A 315 21.21 -3.05 14.77
C GLY A 315 20.25 -2.04 14.15
N VAL A 316 19.72 -1.21 15.04
CA VAL A 316 18.81 -0.10 14.67
C VAL A 316 19.42 1.20 15.14
N SER A 317 19.37 2.23 14.31
CA SER A 317 19.81 3.58 14.68
C SER A 317 18.86 4.65 14.15
N ILE A 318 18.82 5.78 14.88
CA ILE A 318 18.06 6.97 14.52
C ILE A 318 19.06 8.13 14.32
N SER A 319 18.81 8.96 13.32
CA SER A 319 19.62 10.15 13.04
C SER A 319 18.75 11.34 12.64
N GLY A 320 18.99 12.50 13.27
CA GLY A 320 18.43 13.79 12.86
C GLY A 320 19.39 14.56 11.97
N PHE A 321 18.85 15.28 10.99
CA PHE A 321 19.58 16.09 10.02
C PHE A 321 18.99 17.50 9.97
N GLY A 322 19.81 18.50 9.58
CA GLY A 322 19.37 19.87 9.47
C GLY A 322 18.29 20.06 8.39
N ASP A 323 18.46 19.40 7.25
CA ASP A 323 17.49 19.46 6.15
C ASP A 323 17.39 18.12 5.39
N ASP A 324 16.45 18.06 4.46
CA ASP A 324 16.16 16.86 3.66
C ASP A 324 17.27 16.51 2.66
N ARG A 325 18.07 17.48 2.25
CA ARG A 325 19.22 17.26 1.36
C ARG A 325 20.38 16.63 2.11
N GLU A 326 20.67 17.13 3.33
CA GLU A 326 21.66 16.53 4.22
C GLU A 326 21.28 15.09 4.55
N GLU A 327 19.99 14.83 4.85
CA GLU A 327 19.45 13.50 5.09
C GLU A 327 19.72 12.59 3.88
N ALA A 328 19.24 12.98 2.69
CA ALA A 328 19.35 12.19 1.47
C ALA A 328 20.81 11.94 1.06
N ALA A 329 21.68 12.95 1.15
CA ALA A 329 23.09 12.82 0.84
C ALA A 329 23.81 11.86 1.82
N THR A 330 23.47 11.91 3.11
CA THR A 330 24.06 11.03 4.12
C THR A 330 23.57 9.59 3.93
N VAL A 331 22.29 9.39 3.62
CA VAL A 331 21.73 8.08 3.29
C VAL A 331 22.42 7.51 2.04
N ALA A 332 22.56 8.29 0.96
CA ALA A 332 23.22 7.84 -0.26
C ALA A 332 24.68 7.42 -0.01
N LYS A 333 25.46 8.20 0.76
CA LYS A 333 26.82 7.84 1.17
C LYS A 333 26.86 6.58 2.04
N ALA A 334 25.85 6.39 2.92
CA ALA A 334 25.75 5.21 3.76
C ALA A 334 25.41 3.95 2.93
N VAL A 335 24.56 4.07 1.91
CA VAL A 335 24.28 3.03 0.93
C VAL A 335 25.55 2.70 0.12
N ALA A 336 26.21 3.71 -0.46
CA ALA A 336 27.46 3.54 -1.20
C ALA A 336 28.54 2.80 -0.40
N ARG A 337 28.67 3.12 0.90
CA ARG A 337 29.63 2.45 1.79
C ARG A 337 29.30 0.96 1.94
N ARG A 338 28.02 0.59 2.06
CA ARG A 338 27.59 -0.81 2.17
C ARG A 338 27.82 -1.58 0.90
N ILE A 339 27.53 -0.97 -0.24
CA ILE A 339 27.83 -1.58 -1.54
C ILE A 339 29.32 -1.82 -1.68
N ARG A 340 30.17 -0.84 -1.33
CA ARG A 340 31.63 -1.02 -1.32
C ARG A 340 32.14 -2.07 -0.33
N SER A 341 31.40 -2.32 0.77
CA SER A 341 31.73 -3.41 1.72
C SER A 341 31.18 -4.78 1.30
N GLY A 342 30.59 -4.91 0.09
CA GLY A 342 30.14 -6.17 -0.48
C GLY A 342 28.65 -6.49 -0.32
N VAL A 343 27.84 -5.56 0.20
CA VAL A 343 26.38 -5.73 0.24
C VAL A 343 25.83 -5.47 -1.16
N ALA A 344 25.14 -6.45 -1.75
CA ALA A 344 24.52 -6.30 -3.06
C ALA A 344 23.44 -5.19 -3.04
N ALA A 345 23.37 -4.35 -4.07
CA ALA A 345 22.43 -3.22 -4.11
C ALA A 345 20.97 -3.66 -3.94
N ARG A 346 20.58 -4.80 -4.52
CA ARG A 346 19.25 -5.41 -4.36
C ARG A 346 18.91 -5.79 -2.91
N HIS A 347 19.88 -5.87 -2.01
CA HIS A 347 19.70 -6.17 -0.59
C HIS A 347 19.51 -4.91 0.27
N ILE A 348 19.41 -3.75 -0.36
CA ILE A 348 19.23 -2.46 0.32
C ILE A 348 17.92 -1.84 -0.15
N ALA A 349 17.12 -1.36 0.82
CA ALA A 349 15.92 -0.59 0.52
C ALA A 349 15.93 0.75 1.26
N VAL A 350 15.37 1.79 0.61
CA VAL A 350 15.04 3.07 1.23
C VAL A 350 13.53 3.23 1.19
N LEU A 351 12.93 3.31 2.36
CA LEU A 351 11.48 3.34 2.56
C LEU A 351 11.05 4.72 3.06
N PHE A 352 9.89 5.17 2.60
CA PHE A 352 9.29 6.44 3.00
C PHE A 352 7.77 6.34 3.08
N ARG A 353 7.17 7.23 3.90
CA ARG A 353 5.71 7.29 4.06
C ARG A 353 5.03 7.84 2.81
N SER A 354 5.59 8.87 2.20
CA SER A 354 5.06 9.53 1.01
C SER A 354 6.02 9.43 -0.17
N GLY A 355 5.48 9.18 -1.37
CA GLY A 355 6.25 9.17 -2.62
C GLY A 355 6.90 10.53 -2.95
N SER A 356 6.44 11.63 -2.34
CA SER A 356 7.04 12.95 -2.48
C SER A 356 8.50 13.04 -2.00
N LEU A 357 8.95 12.07 -1.18
CA LEU A 357 10.34 11.99 -0.73
C LEU A 357 11.27 11.25 -1.69
N ALA A 358 10.71 10.55 -2.68
CA ALA A 358 11.52 9.77 -3.62
C ALA A 358 12.51 10.61 -4.44
N PRO A 359 12.17 11.80 -4.94
CA PRO A 359 13.07 12.57 -5.81
C PRO A 359 14.38 12.98 -5.14
N VAL A 360 14.34 13.53 -3.95
CA VAL A 360 15.54 13.98 -3.23
C VAL A 360 16.48 12.81 -2.93
N VAL A 361 15.94 11.65 -2.55
CA VAL A 361 16.72 10.43 -2.32
C VAL A 361 17.27 9.86 -3.62
N GLN A 362 16.47 9.85 -4.69
CA GLN A 362 16.87 9.36 -6.01
C GLN A 362 18.02 10.21 -6.57
N THR A 363 17.92 11.54 -6.48
CA THR A 363 18.98 12.47 -6.90
C THR A 363 20.27 12.23 -6.12
N ALA A 364 20.18 12.05 -4.81
CA ALA A 364 21.35 11.78 -3.98
C ALA A 364 22.04 10.45 -4.34
N LEU A 365 21.26 9.39 -4.59
CA LEU A 365 21.79 8.08 -5.03
C LEU A 365 22.40 8.16 -6.43
N ALA A 366 21.80 8.90 -7.35
CA ALA A 366 22.33 9.12 -8.68
C ALA A 366 23.71 9.82 -8.68
N ARG A 367 23.93 10.78 -7.77
CA ARG A 367 25.25 11.42 -7.56
C ARG A 367 26.32 10.42 -7.11
N GLU A 368 25.95 9.42 -6.33
CA GLU A 368 26.82 8.31 -5.94
C GLU A 368 26.89 7.20 -7.02
N LYS A 369 26.24 7.39 -8.20
CA LYS A 369 26.15 6.45 -9.32
C LYS A 369 25.52 5.10 -8.93
N ILE A 370 24.56 5.12 -8.03
CA ILE A 370 23.84 3.93 -7.54
C ILE A 370 22.54 3.79 -8.32
N PRO A 371 22.33 2.67 -9.03
CA PRO A 371 21.08 2.40 -9.71
C PRO A 371 19.95 2.18 -8.71
N VAL A 372 18.75 2.66 -9.04
CA VAL A 372 17.57 2.56 -8.17
C VAL A 372 16.40 1.92 -8.91
N ARG A 373 15.57 1.18 -8.18
CA ARG A 373 14.29 0.64 -8.62
C ARG A 373 13.17 1.22 -7.77
N LEU A 374 12.19 1.85 -8.40
CA LEU A 374 11.02 2.40 -7.72
C LEU A 374 9.93 1.34 -7.58
N VAL A 375 9.33 1.22 -6.38
CA VAL A 375 8.22 0.30 -6.09
C VAL A 375 7.09 1.05 -5.39
N GLY A 376 5.89 0.99 -5.95
CA GLY A 376 4.71 1.67 -5.39
C GLY A 376 4.78 3.20 -5.43
N VAL A 377 5.67 3.73 -6.25
CA VAL A 377 5.80 5.17 -6.53
C VAL A 377 5.72 5.31 -8.03
N GLY A 378 4.79 6.12 -8.54
CA GLY A 378 4.92 6.64 -9.90
C GLY A 378 6.21 7.45 -9.97
N SER A 379 6.92 7.42 -11.10
CA SER A 379 8.10 8.29 -11.23
C SER A 379 7.65 9.75 -11.00
N PHE A 380 8.29 10.43 -10.06
CA PHE A 380 8.05 11.85 -9.80
C PHE A 380 8.07 12.67 -11.10
N TRP A 381 9.02 12.34 -11.98
CA TRP A 381 9.19 13.04 -13.27
C TRP A 381 8.09 12.73 -14.29
N THR A 382 7.17 11.79 -13.98
CA THR A 382 5.99 11.48 -14.81
C THR A 382 4.70 12.11 -14.27
N LEU A 383 4.71 12.74 -13.09
CA LEU A 383 3.58 13.48 -12.56
C LEU A 383 3.17 14.60 -13.55
N PRO A 384 1.87 14.85 -13.78
CA PRO A 384 1.40 15.83 -14.76
C PRO A 384 2.01 17.22 -14.56
N GLU A 385 2.05 17.72 -13.30
CA GLU A 385 2.64 18.99 -12.92
C GLU A 385 4.14 19.05 -13.18
N VAL A 386 4.85 17.97 -12.87
CA VAL A 386 6.30 17.90 -13.06
C VAL A 386 6.64 17.77 -14.54
N ARG A 387 5.86 17.01 -15.30
CA ARG A 387 6.00 16.97 -16.77
C ARG A 387 5.77 18.34 -17.41
N LEU A 388 4.75 19.07 -16.93
CA LEU A 388 4.49 20.43 -17.39
C LEU A 388 5.69 21.35 -17.06
N PHE A 389 6.25 21.27 -15.84
CA PHE A 389 7.45 21.99 -15.43
C PHE A 389 8.63 21.70 -16.37
N VAL A 390 8.92 20.44 -16.62
CA VAL A 390 10.00 20.02 -17.51
C VAL A 390 9.75 20.51 -18.95
N SER A 391 8.52 20.44 -19.46
CA SER A 391 8.15 20.90 -20.80
C SER A 391 8.33 22.43 -20.94
N VAL A 392 7.95 23.19 -19.89
CA VAL A 392 8.17 24.65 -19.85
C VAL A 392 9.66 24.99 -19.86
N LEU A 393 10.48 24.29 -19.06
CA LEU A 393 11.94 24.50 -19.08
C LEU A 393 12.59 24.08 -20.40
N LYS A 394 12.17 22.98 -21.01
CA LYS A 394 12.63 22.56 -22.35
C LYS A 394 12.28 23.62 -23.41
N ALA A 395 11.10 24.21 -23.33
CA ALA A 395 10.69 25.28 -24.24
C ALA A 395 11.52 26.55 -24.02
N ALA A 396 11.85 26.93 -22.79
CA ALA A 396 12.72 28.06 -22.46
C ALA A 396 14.16 27.81 -22.96
N ALA A 397 14.66 26.59 -22.86
CA ALA A 397 15.96 26.16 -23.38
C ALA A 397 15.99 25.96 -24.92
N GLY A 398 14.85 26.02 -25.60
CA GLY A 398 14.74 25.78 -27.05
C GLY A 398 14.81 24.29 -27.45
N SER A 399 14.75 23.36 -26.51
CA SER A 399 14.90 21.91 -26.73
C SER A 399 13.58 21.13 -26.66
N ALA A 400 12.43 21.81 -26.53
CA ALA A 400 11.11 21.17 -26.50
C ALA A 400 10.78 20.48 -27.83
N THR A 401 10.22 19.28 -27.78
CA THR A 401 9.71 18.54 -28.93
C THR A 401 8.51 19.26 -29.56
N LYS A 402 8.12 18.83 -30.78
CA LYS A 402 6.93 19.37 -31.45
C LYS A 402 5.67 19.17 -30.58
N ASP A 403 5.50 17.96 -30.04
CA ASP A 403 4.32 17.61 -29.24
C ASP A 403 4.26 18.39 -27.93
N GLU A 404 5.41 18.57 -27.25
CA GLU A 404 5.50 19.40 -26.05
C GLU A 404 5.13 20.86 -26.35
N ARG A 405 5.60 21.45 -27.44
CA ARG A 405 5.24 22.82 -27.87
C ARG A 405 3.74 22.93 -28.15
N GLU A 406 3.17 21.99 -28.93
CA GLU A 406 1.73 22.00 -29.20
C GLU A 406 0.89 21.87 -27.93
N ALA A 407 1.32 21.06 -26.97
CA ALA A 407 0.63 20.94 -25.68
C ALA A 407 0.64 22.26 -24.89
N LEU A 408 1.79 22.96 -24.85
CA LEU A 408 1.90 24.28 -24.21
C LEU A 408 1.05 25.35 -24.90
N GLU A 409 0.98 25.35 -26.25
CA GLU A 409 0.16 26.27 -27.05
C GLU A 409 -1.35 26.03 -26.86
N LYS A 410 -1.75 24.79 -26.67
CA LYS A 410 -3.16 24.39 -26.41
C LYS A 410 -3.58 24.55 -24.94
N HIS A 411 -2.61 24.81 -24.03
CA HIS A 411 -2.91 24.91 -22.59
C HIS A 411 -3.90 26.06 -22.31
N PRO A 412 -4.90 25.88 -21.42
CA PRO A 412 -5.90 26.94 -21.11
C PRO A 412 -5.26 28.28 -20.75
N ARG A 413 -4.14 28.25 -20.04
CA ARG A 413 -3.40 29.46 -19.59
C ARG A 413 -2.15 29.74 -20.45
N ARG A 414 -2.19 29.44 -21.75
CA ARG A 414 -1.07 29.61 -22.70
C ARG A 414 -0.47 31.02 -22.72
N ARG A 415 -1.25 32.06 -22.42
CA ARG A 415 -0.73 33.45 -22.37
C ARG A 415 0.29 33.63 -21.26
N GLN A 416 0.08 33.05 -20.08
CA GLN A 416 1.03 33.11 -18.97
C GLN A 416 2.30 32.31 -19.30
N ILE A 417 2.14 31.14 -19.89
CA ILE A 417 3.27 30.31 -20.37
C ILE A 417 4.08 31.09 -21.43
N ALA A 418 3.44 31.69 -22.41
CA ALA A 418 4.13 32.48 -23.45
C ALA A 418 4.88 33.68 -22.88
N ALA A 419 4.30 34.39 -21.89
CA ALA A 419 4.99 35.48 -21.19
C ALA A 419 6.24 34.98 -20.45
N PHE A 420 6.14 33.86 -19.74
CA PHE A 420 7.28 33.22 -19.09
C PHE A 420 8.37 32.84 -20.11
N LEU A 421 8.00 32.15 -21.18
CA LEU A 421 8.95 31.74 -22.22
C LEU A 421 9.65 32.92 -22.88
N HIS A 422 8.92 34.02 -23.10
CA HIS A 422 9.53 35.26 -23.63
C HIS A 422 10.57 35.82 -22.66
N THR A 423 10.29 35.85 -21.36
CA THR A 423 11.17 36.39 -20.33
C THR A 423 12.39 35.50 -20.08
N MET A 424 12.20 34.16 -20.08
CA MET A 424 13.23 33.19 -19.70
C MET A 424 14.03 32.64 -20.89
N LYS A 425 13.76 33.09 -22.11
CA LYS A 425 14.48 32.61 -23.31
C LYS A 425 15.97 32.89 -23.18
N GLY A 426 16.78 31.82 -23.24
CA GLY A 426 18.25 31.90 -23.15
C GLY A 426 18.79 32.12 -21.73
N SER A 427 17.93 32.18 -20.70
CA SER A 427 18.38 32.24 -19.31
C SER A 427 19.01 30.93 -18.86
N PRO A 428 20.00 30.93 -17.95
CA PRO A 428 20.53 29.69 -17.37
C PRO A 428 19.47 28.97 -16.54
N LEU A 429 19.63 27.66 -16.37
CA LEU A 429 18.68 26.83 -15.61
C LEU A 429 18.44 27.35 -14.18
N SER A 430 19.49 27.78 -13.50
CA SER A 430 19.42 28.34 -12.13
C SER A 430 18.54 29.60 -12.03
N ALA A 431 18.43 30.38 -13.11
CA ALA A 431 17.57 31.56 -13.16
C ALA A 431 16.13 31.25 -13.61
N ALA A 432 15.91 30.12 -14.29
CA ALA A 432 14.61 29.76 -14.85
C ALA A 432 13.81 28.79 -13.97
N ALA A 433 14.44 28.00 -13.11
CA ALA A 433 13.80 26.93 -12.35
C ALA A 433 12.76 27.45 -11.34
N GLU A 434 13.12 28.38 -10.48
CA GLU A 434 12.21 28.96 -9.49
C GLU A 434 11.05 29.75 -10.14
N PRO A 435 11.29 30.66 -11.15
CA PRO A 435 10.19 31.28 -11.88
C PRO A 435 9.27 30.31 -12.59
N ALA A 436 9.78 29.17 -13.10
CA ALA A 436 8.95 28.11 -13.67
C ALA A 436 8.02 27.48 -12.62
N SER A 437 8.53 27.17 -11.44
CA SER A 437 7.71 26.66 -10.31
C SER A 437 6.63 27.65 -9.89
N ASN A 438 6.98 28.94 -9.79
CA ASN A 438 6.02 29.99 -9.47
C ASN A 438 4.94 30.14 -10.56
N LEU A 439 5.31 29.98 -11.84
CA LEU A 439 4.34 29.89 -12.93
C LEU A 439 3.39 28.70 -12.71
N LEU A 440 3.91 27.51 -12.45
CA LEU A 440 3.09 26.30 -12.27
C LEU A 440 2.17 26.39 -11.04
N SER A 441 2.61 27.03 -9.98
CA SER A 441 1.78 27.30 -8.80
C SER A 441 0.55 28.15 -9.15
N ASN A 442 0.64 28.97 -10.22
CA ASN A 442 -0.47 29.74 -10.77
C ASN A 442 -1.23 29.00 -11.90
N LEU A 443 -0.71 27.88 -12.39
CA LEU A 443 -1.31 27.06 -13.45
C LEU A 443 -2.11 25.87 -12.90
N VAL A 444 -2.39 25.83 -11.61
CA VAL A 444 -3.23 24.78 -10.99
C VAL A 444 -4.52 24.64 -11.80
N PRO A 445 -4.90 23.43 -12.23
CA PRO A 445 -6.15 23.20 -12.93
C PRO A 445 -7.37 23.68 -12.13
N GLU A 446 -8.34 24.32 -12.81
CA GLU A 446 -9.57 24.77 -12.17
C GLU A 446 -10.38 23.57 -11.68
N GLY A 447 -10.86 23.64 -10.42
CA GLY A 447 -11.62 22.55 -9.79
C GLY A 447 -10.77 21.46 -9.12
N LEU A 448 -9.45 21.63 -9.07
CA LEU A 448 -8.60 20.68 -8.32
C LEU A 448 -8.92 20.78 -6.82
N PRO A 449 -9.15 19.67 -6.11
CA PRO A 449 -9.39 19.67 -4.67
C PRO A 449 -8.24 20.35 -3.90
N PRO A 450 -8.50 20.97 -2.73
CA PRO A 450 -7.46 21.71 -1.98
C PRO A 450 -6.23 20.88 -1.64
N ASP A 451 -6.42 19.59 -1.38
CA ASP A 451 -5.33 18.66 -1.09
C ASP A 451 -4.49 18.33 -2.33
N ARG A 452 -5.11 18.20 -3.51
CA ARG A 452 -4.43 18.01 -4.79
C ARG A 452 -3.74 19.30 -5.24
N THR A 453 -4.36 20.46 -4.96
CA THR A 453 -3.74 21.75 -5.19
C THR A 453 -2.44 21.90 -4.39
N GLY A 454 -2.45 21.52 -3.11
CA GLY A 454 -1.25 21.50 -2.28
C GLY A 454 -0.16 20.61 -2.87
N LEU A 455 -0.50 19.36 -3.27
CA LEU A 455 0.43 18.42 -3.88
C LEU A 455 1.00 18.94 -5.22
N TRP A 456 0.18 19.60 -6.05
CA TRP A 456 0.62 20.22 -7.30
C TRP A 456 1.68 21.29 -7.06
N ILE A 457 1.44 22.17 -6.08
CA ILE A 457 2.36 23.26 -5.72
C ILE A 457 3.66 22.65 -5.14
N GLU A 458 3.56 21.71 -4.20
CA GLU A 458 4.69 21.04 -3.58
C GLU A 458 5.56 20.32 -4.62
N ALA A 459 4.94 19.56 -5.53
CA ALA A 459 5.67 18.86 -6.59
C ALA A 459 6.37 19.84 -7.54
N SER A 460 5.72 20.96 -7.89
CA SER A 460 6.33 21.99 -8.73
C SER A 460 7.52 22.68 -8.05
N GLN A 461 7.41 22.95 -6.74
CA GLN A 461 8.50 23.52 -5.93
C GLN A 461 9.66 22.54 -5.81
N GLN A 462 9.36 21.26 -5.54
CA GLN A 462 10.38 20.21 -5.46
C GLN A 462 11.12 20.05 -6.81
N ALA A 463 10.39 20.09 -7.93
CA ALA A 463 11.01 20.02 -9.25
C ALA A 463 11.98 21.19 -9.51
N ALA A 464 11.66 22.41 -9.04
CA ALA A 464 12.54 23.56 -9.16
C ALA A 464 13.78 23.44 -8.26
N ILE A 465 13.59 22.94 -7.02
CA ILE A 465 14.68 22.66 -6.08
C ILE A 465 15.67 21.67 -6.70
N GLU A 466 15.16 20.56 -7.27
CA GLU A 466 15.98 19.56 -7.93
C GLU A 466 16.69 20.15 -9.17
N ALA A 467 15.97 20.92 -10.00
CA ALA A 467 16.55 21.55 -11.19
C ALA A 467 17.70 22.51 -10.84
N ALA A 468 17.60 23.24 -9.72
CA ALA A 468 18.64 24.18 -9.29
C ALA A 468 19.97 23.51 -8.92
N GLU A 469 19.98 22.20 -8.67
CA GLU A 469 21.17 21.41 -8.35
C GLU A 469 22.05 21.10 -9.56
N PHE A 470 21.55 21.33 -10.78
CA PHE A 470 22.27 21.03 -12.03
C PHE A 470 22.87 22.28 -12.63
N GLY A 471 24.11 22.16 -13.15
CA GLY A 471 24.83 23.26 -13.76
C GLY A 471 24.28 23.68 -15.13
N SER A 472 23.54 22.80 -15.81
CA SER A 472 23.01 23.03 -17.15
C SER A 472 21.67 22.34 -17.41
N TYR A 473 20.93 22.84 -18.41
CA TYR A 473 19.70 22.18 -18.89
C TYR A 473 19.95 20.76 -19.39
N VAL A 474 21.10 20.52 -20.02
CA VAL A 474 21.44 19.20 -20.59
C VAL A 474 21.57 18.17 -19.47
N GLU A 475 22.37 18.47 -18.43
CA GLU A 475 22.52 17.59 -17.26
C GLU A 475 21.19 17.32 -16.55
N PHE A 476 20.38 18.37 -16.39
CA PHE A 476 19.06 18.22 -15.78
C PHE A 476 18.13 17.32 -16.60
N PHE A 477 18.03 17.54 -17.93
CA PHE A 477 17.15 16.72 -18.78
C PHE A 477 17.64 15.28 -18.93
N GLU A 478 18.95 15.04 -18.94
CA GLU A 478 19.51 13.69 -18.88
C GLU A 478 19.16 13.00 -17.56
N HIS A 479 19.24 13.73 -16.44
CA HIS A 479 18.79 13.22 -15.15
C HIS A 479 17.31 12.87 -15.17
N VAL A 480 16.44 13.76 -15.65
CA VAL A 480 15.00 13.51 -15.78
C VAL A 480 14.71 12.28 -16.64
N ALA A 481 15.37 12.17 -17.80
CA ALA A 481 15.18 11.04 -18.71
C ALA A 481 15.61 9.71 -18.09
N THR A 482 16.75 9.70 -17.40
CA THR A 482 17.28 8.51 -16.71
C THR A 482 16.39 8.12 -15.54
N SER A 483 15.94 9.11 -14.76
CA SER A 483 15.10 8.89 -13.58
C SER A 483 13.67 8.49 -13.95
N ALA A 484 13.12 8.99 -15.04
CA ALA A 484 11.81 8.56 -15.56
C ALA A 484 11.85 7.12 -16.10
N GLY A 485 12.99 6.70 -16.67
CA GLY A 485 13.19 5.34 -17.19
C GLY A 485 13.51 4.30 -16.12
N SER A 486 14.02 4.69 -14.95
CA SER A 486 14.44 3.76 -13.88
C SER A 486 13.26 3.07 -13.16
N SER A 487 12.01 3.44 -13.44
CA SER A 487 10.83 2.75 -12.92
C SER A 487 10.62 1.33 -13.48
N ASN A 488 11.43 0.89 -14.46
CA ASN A 488 11.30 -0.37 -15.18
C ASN A 488 12.45 -1.36 -14.97
N ALA A 489 13.31 -1.18 -13.95
CA ALA A 489 14.30 -2.20 -13.62
C ALA A 489 13.57 -3.52 -13.28
N ALA A 490 13.93 -4.61 -14.00
CA ALA A 490 13.30 -5.91 -13.82
C ALA A 490 13.55 -6.48 -12.41
N ASP A 491 12.66 -7.33 -11.92
CA ASP A 491 12.90 -8.07 -10.68
C ASP A 491 14.22 -8.87 -10.83
N GLY A 492 15.21 -8.58 -9.97
CA GLY A 492 16.52 -9.26 -9.98
C GLY A 492 17.70 -8.38 -10.42
N GLU A 493 17.49 -7.16 -10.90
CA GLU A 493 18.59 -6.24 -11.21
C GLU A 493 19.32 -5.75 -9.96
N GLU A 494 20.63 -5.48 -10.09
CA GLU A 494 21.48 -4.92 -9.01
C GLU A 494 21.16 -3.44 -8.80
N ALA A 495 20.03 -3.16 -8.15
CA ALA A 495 19.55 -1.81 -7.88
C ALA A 495 19.01 -1.69 -6.45
N VAL A 496 19.22 -0.54 -5.83
CA VAL A 496 18.64 -0.20 -4.53
C VAL A 496 17.13 0.04 -4.70
N VAL A 497 16.32 -0.52 -3.81
CA VAL A 497 14.87 -0.36 -3.87
C VAL A 497 14.45 0.91 -3.13
N LEU A 498 13.78 1.82 -3.83
CA LEU A 498 13.07 2.95 -3.24
C LEU A 498 11.58 2.64 -3.23
N SER A 499 10.95 2.67 -2.06
CA SER A 499 9.55 2.26 -1.95
C SER A 499 8.77 3.05 -0.90
N THR A 500 7.46 3.22 -1.12
CA THR A 500 6.60 3.58 -0.01
C THR A 500 6.50 2.42 0.97
N ILE A 501 6.30 2.73 2.26
CA ILE A 501 6.14 1.71 3.30
C ILE A 501 4.96 0.77 2.97
N HIS A 502 3.88 1.30 2.39
CA HIS A 502 2.72 0.49 1.98
C HIS A 502 3.08 -0.55 0.91
N ALA A 503 3.83 -0.14 -0.10
CA ALA A 503 4.23 -1.04 -1.19
C ALA A 503 5.34 -2.03 -0.77
N ALA A 504 6.09 -1.71 0.28
CA ALA A 504 7.10 -2.57 0.88
C ALA A 504 6.51 -3.69 1.74
N LYS A 505 5.18 -3.67 2.02
CA LYS A 505 4.52 -4.74 2.78
C LYS A 505 4.68 -6.08 2.05
N GLY A 506 5.07 -7.11 2.81
CA GLY A 506 5.38 -8.44 2.26
C GLY A 506 6.81 -8.62 1.75
N LEU A 507 7.55 -7.53 1.53
CA LEU A 507 8.96 -7.58 1.12
C LEU A 507 9.92 -7.55 2.33
N GLU A 508 11.21 -7.84 2.08
CA GLU A 508 12.23 -7.85 3.15
C GLU A 508 13.63 -7.65 2.56
N TRP A 509 14.50 -6.99 3.31
CA TRP A 509 15.87 -6.71 2.91
C TRP A 509 16.85 -6.82 4.08
N PRO A 510 18.09 -7.26 3.86
CA PRO A 510 19.14 -7.22 4.87
C PRO A 510 19.33 -5.84 5.49
N VAL A 511 19.26 -4.77 4.67
CA VAL A 511 19.48 -3.38 5.11
C VAL A 511 18.33 -2.50 4.67
N VAL A 512 17.74 -1.79 5.61
CA VAL A 512 16.64 -0.86 5.37
C VAL A 512 16.97 0.52 5.91
N PHE A 513 16.74 1.54 5.10
CA PHE A 513 16.70 2.94 5.49
C PHE A 513 15.25 3.40 5.50
N VAL A 514 14.82 4.08 6.55
CA VAL A 514 13.50 4.72 6.65
C VAL A 514 13.74 6.21 6.75
N VAL A 515 13.39 6.96 5.72
CA VAL A 515 13.61 8.40 5.64
C VAL A 515 12.31 9.17 5.84
N GLY A 516 12.42 10.40 6.33
CA GLY A 516 11.27 11.25 6.53
C GLY A 516 10.41 10.85 7.72
N ALA A 517 11.04 10.42 8.83
CA ALA A 517 10.33 10.06 10.05
C ALA A 517 10.11 11.28 10.97
N GLU A 518 9.53 12.34 10.42
CA GLU A 518 9.11 13.54 11.15
C GLU A 518 7.60 13.64 11.29
N LEU A 519 7.16 14.47 12.24
CA LEU A 519 5.77 14.85 12.46
C LEU A 519 5.20 15.47 11.18
N ALA A 520 3.93 15.22 10.88
CA ALA A 520 3.22 15.56 9.65
C ALA A 520 3.55 14.69 8.41
N MET A 521 4.67 13.95 8.47
CA MET A 521 4.98 12.90 7.48
C MET A 521 4.70 11.50 8.05
N LEU A 522 5.10 11.22 9.28
CA LEU A 522 4.85 9.96 9.99
C LEU A 522 4.69 10.21 11.51
N PRO A 523 3.47 10.43 12.04
CA PRO A 523 2.17 10.28 11.36
C PRO A 523 1.92 11.33 10.28
N HIS A 524 1.22 10.91 9.22
CA HIS A 524 0.87 11.81 8.12
C HIS A 524 -0.23 12.78 8.57
N HIS A 525 -0.10 14.08 8.23
CA HIS A 525 -1.02 15.14 8.68
C HIS A 525 -2.49 14.94 8.27
N LYS A 526 -2.76 14.16 7.23
CA LYS A 526 -4.13 13.82 6.77
C LYS A 526 -4.68 12.54 7.42
N SER A 527 -3.86 11.80 8.17
CA SER A 527 -4.32 10.57 8.80
C SER A 527 -5.12 10.88 10.06
N THR A 528 -6.27 10.25 10.19
CA THR A 528 -7.10 10.29 11.41
C THR A 528 -6.87 9.09 12.31
N ASP A 529 -6.08 8.09 11.88
CA ASP A 529 -5.77 6.88 12.63
C ASP A 529 -4.27 6.83 12.98
N VAL A 530 -3.95 7.34 14.17
CA VAL A 530 -2.58 7.36 14.69
C VAL A 530 -2.03 5.93 14.92
N GLU A 531 -2.89 4.96 15.25
CA GLU A 531 -2.47 3.57 15.42
C GLU A 531 -2.09 2.92 14.08
N GLU A 532 -2.80 3.25 12.98
CA GLU A 532 -2.42 2.80 11.64
C GLU A 532 -1.09 3.41 11.20
N GLU A 533 -0.85 4.70 11.45
CA GLU A 533 0.43 5.35 11.16
C GLU A 533 1.58 4.74 11.99
N ARG A 534 1.33 4.34 13.23
CA ARG A 534 2.31 3.63 14.05
C ARG A 534 2.60 2.24 13.49
N ARG A 535 1.58 1.53 12.98
CA ARG A 535 1.77 0.26 12.26
C ARG A 535 2.60 0.43 10.99
N LEU A 536 2.54 1.60 10.33
CA LEU A 536 3.42 1.87 9.18
C LEU A 536 4.89 1.90 9.59
N LEU A 537 5.25 2.59 10.67
CA LEU A 537 6.64 2.54 11.16
C LEU A 537 7.05 1.11 11.58
N TYR A 538 6.16 0.40 12.26
CA TYR A 538 6.38 -1.01 12.62
C TYR A 538 6.64 -1.86 11.36
N VAL A 539 5.82 -1.72 10.32
CA VAL A 539 6.04 -2.42 9.05
C VAL A 539 7.38 -2.03 8.45
N ALA A 540 7.73 -0.74 8.38
CA ALA A 540 8.99 -0.28 7.82
C ALA A 540 10.20 -0.90 8.52
N VAL A 541 10.23 -0.87 9.86
CA VAL A 541 11.30 -1.45 10.67
C VAL A 541 11.38 -2.97 10.47
N THR A 542 10.25 -3.66 10.44
CA THR A 542 10.20 -5.12 10.27
C THR A 542 10.48 -5.60 8.84
N ARG A 543 10.73 -4.68 7.88
CA ARG A 543 11.29 -5.05 6.57
C ARG A 543 12.77 -5.35 6.65
N ALA A 544 13.45 -4.84 7.69
CA ALA A 544 14.87 -5.11 7.90
C ALA A 544 15.08 -6.52 8.46
N MET A 545 16.06 -7.21 7.89
CA MET A 545 16.54 -8.48 8.45
C MET A 545 17.64 -8.24 9.48
N ARG A 546 18.60 -7.33 9.18
CA ARG A 546 19.81 -7.11 10.00
C ARG A 546 19.98 -5.67 10.47
N GLN A 547 19.87 -4.70 9.55
CA GLN A 547 20.14 -3.30 9.84
C GLN A 547 18.96 -2.41 9.47
N CYS A 548 18.57 -1.53 10.39
CA CYS A 548 17.55 -0.52 10.14
C CYS A 548 18.06 0.87 10.54
N PHE A 549 18.01 1.81 9.61
CA PHE A 549 18.42 3.20 9.82
C PHE A 549 17.20 4.08 9.63
N VAL A 550 16.77 4.76 10.69
CA VAL A 550 15.63 5.66 10.65
C VAL A 550 16.13 7.09 10.72
N SER A 551 15.65 7.94 9.85
CA SER A 551 16.08 9.34 9.80
C SER A 551 14.93 10.32 9.68
N TYR A 552 15.19 11.54 10.12
CA TYR A 552 14.29 12.69 9.99
C TYR A 552 15.11 13.96 9.71
N ALA A 553 14.46 14.95 9.09
CA ALA A 553 15.01 16.27 8.85
C ALA A 553 14.33 17.32 9.76
N GLU A 554 15.07 18.32 10.24
CA GLU A 554 14.55 19.45 11.02
C GLU A 554 13.92 20.53 10.11
N GLU A 555 14.25 20.49 8.81
CA GLU A 555 13.60 21.28 7.77
C GLU A 555 13.31 20.39 6.55
N ARG A 556 12.07 20.46 6.03
CA ARG A 556 11.66 19.78 4.80
C ARG A 556 10.69 20.64 4.02
N PHE A 557 10.89 20.73 2.69
CA PHE A 557 10.12 21.59 1.80
C PHE A 557 10.11 23.06 2.29
N ALA A 558 11.27 23.53 2.78
CA ALA A 558 11.45 24.88 3.38
C ALA A 558 10.50 25.15 4.57
N ARG A 559 10.11 24.11 5.31
CA ARG A 559 9.28 24.22 6.53
C ARG A 559 9.96 23.50 7.70
N PRO A 560 9.97 24.11 8.89
CA PRO A 560 10.45 23.44 10.09
C PRO A 560 9.67 22.16 10.38
N GLN A 561 10.39 21.12 10.79
CA GLN A 561 9.85 19.81 11.13
C GLN A 561 10.35 19.37 12.51
N PHE A 562 9.63 18.42 13.09
CA PHE A 562 9.97 17.82 14.37
C PHE A 562 10.09 16.30 14.22
N ALA A 563 10.99 15.68 14.98
CA ALA A 563 11.09 14.24 15.03
C ALA A 563 9.74 13.58 15.34
N SER A 564 9.39 12.51 14.65
CA SER A 564 8.16 11.76 14.91
C SER A 564 8.09 11.30 16.38
N PRO A 565 6.93 11.42 17.04
CA PRO A 565 6.72 10.88 18.38
C PRO A 565 6.96 9.36 18.42
N PHE A 566 6.75 8.65 17.33
CA PHE A 566 6.99 7.21 17.23
C PHE A 566 8.47 6.82 17.40
N LEU A 567 9.39 7.71 17.07
CA LEU A 567 10.82 7.48 17.28
C LEU A 567 11.18 7.45 18.78
N PHE A 568 10.52 8.30 19.58
CA PHE A 568 10.69 8.28 21.04
C PHE A 568 10.06 7.03 21.66
N GLU A 569 8.87 6.63 21.18
CA GLU A 569 8.23 5.38 21.59
C GLU A 569 9.14 4.18 21.31
N MET A 570 9.71 4.12 20.11
CA MET A 570 10.64 3.08 19.68
C MET A 570 11.89 3.02 20.56
N ALA A 571 12.55 4.16 20.79
CA ALA A 571 13.81 4.22 21.51
C ALA A 571 13.66 4.01 23.02
N ASP A 572 12.57 4.50 23.61
CA ASP A 572 12.36 4.44 25.06
C ASP A 572 11.78 3.09 25.51
N ARG A 573 11.20 2.30 24.60
CA ARG A 573 10.56 1.01 24.90
C ARG A 573 11.28 -0.20 24.30
N CYS A 574 12.37 0.01 23.55
CA CYS A 574 13.22 -1.10 23.12
C CYS A 574 13.87 -1.78 24.34
N ASP A 575 14.21 -3.05 24.17
CA ASP A 575 14.94 -3.79 25.19
C ASP A 575 16.27 -3.07 25.50
N PRO A 576 16.60 -2.81 26.77
CA PRO A 576 17.82 -2.14 27.17
C PRO A 576 19.12 -2.83 26.66
N GLU A 577 19.09 -4.12 26.40
CA GLU A 577 20.18 -4.88 25.80
C GLU A 577 20.46 -4.44 24.36
N PHE A 578 19.40 -4.02 23.62
CA PHE A 578 19.46 -3.63 22.20
C PHE A 578 19.23 -2.13 22.02
N ARG A 579 19.93 -1.30 22.79
CA ARG A 579 19.78 0.16 22.75
C ARG A 579 19.92 0.71 21.35
N ILE A 580 18.94 1.55 20.96
CA ILE A 580 18.96 2.27 19.70
C ILE A 580 19.93 3.45 19.82
N GLY A 581 20.94 3.50 18.95
CA GLY A 581 21.80 4.65 18.83
C GLY A 581 21.03 5.82 18.24
N TRP A 582 20.91 6.95 18.97
CA TRP A 582 20.23 8.13 18.48
C TRP A 582 21.18 9.30 18.36
N ARG A 583 21.56 9.64 17.14
CA ARG A 583 22.40 10.79 16.83
C ARG A 583 21.53 12.03 16.67
N ASN A 584 21.90 13.15 17.28
CA ASN A 584 21.17 14.41 17.31
C ASN A 584 19.74 14.25 17.87
N ARG A 585 19.60 13.52 19.00
CA ARG A 585 18.31 13.34 19.67
C ARG A 585 17.78 14.69 20.16
N PRO A 586 16.62 15.15 19.68
CA PRO A 586 16.01 16.40 20.12
C PRO A 586 15.34 16.24 21.48
N ALA A 587 14.93 17.34 22.09
CA ALA A 587 14.03 17.30 23.23
C ALA A 587 12.69 16.63 22.80
N ARG A 588 12.09 15.87 23.72
CA ARG A 588 10.81 15.21 23.43
C ARG A 588 9.75 16.28 23.19
N PRO A 589 9.01 16.23 22.06
CA PRO A 589 7.90 17.17 21.85
C PRO A 589 6.82 16.95 22.90
N THR A 590 6.11 17.99 23.25
CA THR A 590 4.94 17.89 24.14
C THR A 590 3.96 16.87 23.54
N PRO A 591 3.36 15.97 24.35
CA PRO A 591 2.42 14.98 23.82
C PRO A 591 1.33 15.68 22.99
N LEU A 592 1.04 15.13 21.82
CA LEU A 592 -0.14 15.55 21.05
C LEU A 592 -1.37 15.36 21.94
N PRO A 593 -2.30 16.33 22.01
CA PRO A 593 -3.55 16.14 22.71
C PRO A 593 -4.27 14.90 22.16
N ALA A 594 -4.87 14.10 23.03
CA ALA A 594 -5.54 12.86 22.69
C ALA A 594 -6.79 13.04 21.79
N GLU A 595 -7.16 14.28 21.50
CA GLU A 595 -8.31 14.67 20.68
C GLU A 595 -7.87 15.67 19.61
N GLY A 596 -7.95 15.27 18.34
CA GLY A 596 -7.97 16.17 17.19
C GLY A 596 -6.61 16.41 16.50
N VAL A 597 -6.24 15.51 15.62
CA VAL A 597 -5.46 15.83 14.40
C VAL A 597 -6.34 15.54 13.19
#